data_2ccde3a8eae2c7dfa31878c57e49a346
#
_entry.id   2ccde3a8eae2c7dfa31878c57e49a346
#
_cell.length_a   1.000
_cell.length_b   1.000
_cell.length_c   1.000
_cell.angle_alpha   90.00
_cell.angle_beta   90.00
_cell.angle_gamma   90.00
#
_symmetry.space_group_name_H-M   'P 1'
#
loop_
_entity.id
_entity.type
_entity.pdbx_description
1 polymer ?
#
loop_
_entity_poly.entity_id
_entity_poly.type
_entity_poly.pdbx_seq_one_letter_code
_entity_poly.pdbx_strand_id
1 'polypeptide(L)'
;MLTDDIIQEVFIKLYGNLDLIRSKQSIQYWLFKTARNEFFTLSRNTKLKKLYDEAEDYDDVEIEDTISLEDELEHKELTKLIADELDKIRIDQREIFILKEYSGLTYKEIASLM
;
A
#
# COMPACT_ATOMS: atom_id res chain seq x y z
N MET A 1 11.40 -8.30 -3.16
CA MET A 1 12.47 -8.28 -2.19
C MET A 1 12.08 -7.55 -0.92
N LEU A 2 12.32 -6.27 -0.76
CA LEU A 2 11.94 -5.58 0.47
C LEU A 2 10.42 -5.58 0.70
N THR A 3 9.66 -5.34 -0.34
CA THR A 3 8.20 -5.36 -0.30
C THR A 3 7.69 -6.75 0.09
N ASP A 4 8.27 -7.79 -0.48
CA ASP A 4 7.89 -9.17 -0.17
C ASP A 4 8.20 -9.54 1.28
N ASP A 5 9.31 -9.05 1.82
CA ASP A 5 9.70 -9.27 3.20
C ASP A 5 8.72 -8.60 4.17
N ILE A 6 8.29 -7.39 3.84
CA ILE A 6 7.27 -6.67 4.62
C ILE A 6 5.94 -7.41 4.58
N ILE A 7 5.51 -7.86 3.41
CA ILE A 7 4.27 -8.61 3.25
C ILE A 7 4.31 -9.91 4.07
N GLN A 8 5.41 -10.66 4.00
CA GLN A 8 5.57 -11.87 4.78
C GLN A 8 5.50 -11.60 6.28
N GLU A 9 6.20 -10.58 6.76
CA GLU A 9 6.19 -10.21 8.17
C GLU A 9 4.80 -9.81 8.63
N VAL A 10 4.07 -9.06 7.81
CA VAL A 10 2.69 -8.65 8.09
C VAL A 10 1.78 -9.89 8.22
N PHE A 11 1.89 -10.85 7.31
CA PHE A 11 1.08 -12.06 7.36
C PHE A 11 1.44 -12.96 8.54
N ILE A 12 2.70 -13.05 8.91
CA ILE A 12 3.13 -13.78 10.10
C ILE A 12 2.50 -13.15 11.35
N LYS A 13 2.53 -11.84 11.45
CA LYS A 13 1.92 -11.10 12.57
C LYS A 13 0.40 -11.23 12.55
N LEU A 14 -0.21 -11.21 11.39
CA LEU A 14 -1.66 -11.44 11.25
C LEU A 14 -2.05 -12.80 11.81
N TYR A 15 -1.33 -13.84 11.43
CA TYR A 15 -1.60 -15.20 11.90
C TYR A 15 -1.53 -15.28 13.42
N GLY A 16 -0.54 -14.62 14.02
CA GLY A 16 -0.39 -14.62 15.49
C GLY A 16 -1.45 -13.80 16.22
N ASN A 17 -2.16 -12.91 15.53
CA ASN A 17 -3.12 -11.99 16.15
C ASN A 17 -4.57 -12.20 15.67
N LEU A 18 -4.84 -13.28 14.94
CA LEU A 18 -6.18 -13.55 14.41
C LEU A 18 -7.26 -13.58 15.49
N ASP A 19 -6.93 -14.13 16.65
CA ASP A 19 -7.86 -14.23 17.77
C ASP A 19 -8.25 -12.86 18.36
N LEU A 20 -7.43 -11.85 18.13
CA LEU A 20 -7.66 -10.49 18.64
C LEU A 20 -8.45 -9.62 17.67
N ILE A 21 -8.56 -10.06 16.41
CA ILE A 21 -9.24 -9.29 15.36
C ILE A 21 -10.68 -9.76 15.25
N ARG A 22 -11.63 -8.84 15.50
CA ARG A 22 -13.04 -9.20 15.68
C ARG A 22 -13.91 -9.01 14.43
N SER A 23 -13.45 -8.26 13.43
CA SER A 23 -14.26 -7.97 12.25
C SER A 23 -13.40 -7.86 10.99
N LYS A 24 -14.04 -8.04 9.82
CA LYS A 24 -13.40 -7.88 8.52
C LYS A 24 -12.80 -6.49 8.31
N GLN A 25 -13.49 -5.45 8.77
CA GLN A 25 -13.00 -4.08 8.68
C GLN A 25 -11.77 -3.86 9.56
N SER A 26 -11.76 -4.46 10.73
CA SER A 26 -10.62 -4.40 11.65
C SER A 26 -9.38 -5.08 11.09
N ILE A 27 -9.56 -6.17 10.32
CA ILE A 27 -8.44 -6.86 9.65
C ILE A 27 -7.79 -5.92 8.64
N GLN A 28 -8.57 -5.23 7.82
CA GLN A 28 -8.06 -4.34 6.80
C GLN A 28 -7.27 -3.18 7.40
N TYR A 29 -7.83 -2.52 8.39
CA TYR A 29 -7.14 -1.45 9.12
C TYR A 29 -5.87 -1.96 9.79
N TRP A 30 -5.95 -3.12 10.44
CA TRP A 30 -4.81 -3.74 11.11
C TRP A 30 -3.68 -4.06 10.13
N LEU A 31 -4.03 -4.61 8.96
CA LEU A 31 -3.05 -4.94 7.93
C LEU A 31 -2.30 -3.71 7.45
N PHE A 32 -3.00 -2.64 7.13
CA PHE A 32 -2.36 -1.41 6.66
C PHE A 32 -1.55 -0.73 7.75
N LYS A 33 -2.05 -0.71 8.97
CA LYS A 33 -1.31 -0.18 10.11
C LYS A 33 -0.01 -0.95 10.35
N THR A 34 -0.09 -2.28 10.33
CA THR A 34 1.08 -3.13 10.55
C THR A 34 2.08 -3.01 9.41
N ALA A 35 1.61 -3.00 8.16
CA ALA A 35 2.47 -2.83 7.00
C ALA A 35 3.19 -1.47 7.05
N ARG A 36 2.48 -0.42 7.39
CA ARG A 36 3.06 0.92 7.53
C ARG A 36 4.10 0.95 8.64
N ASN A 37 3.80 0.37 9.79
CA ASN A 37 4.73 0.30 10.92
C ASN A 37 5.97 -0.51 10.58
N GLU A 38 5.82 -1.64 9.89
CA GLU A 38 6.95 -2.44 9.43
C GLU A 38 7.82 -1.67 8.45
N PHE A 39 7.20 -0.97 7.51
CA PHE A 39 7.92 -0.14 6.56
C PHE A 39 8.75 0.93 7.26
N PHE A 40 8.17 1.66 8.21
CA PHE A 40 8.89 2.71 8.93
C PHE A 40 9.94 2.15 9.87
N THR A 41 9.69 0.99 10.49
CA THR A 41 10.69 0.32 11.31
C THR A 41 11.93 -0.03 10.48
N LEU A 42 11.71 -0.58 9.29
CA LEU A 42 12.78 -0.90 8.37
C LEU A 42 13.48 0.35 7.82
N SER A 43 12.74 1.42 7.54
CA SER A 43 13.32 2.64 7.00
C SER A 43 14.12 3.45 8.04
N ARG A 44 13.94 3.18 9.32
CA ARG A 44 14.83 3.72 10.38
C ARG A 44 16.22 3.14 10.31
N ASN A 45 16.37 1.96 9.73
CA ASN A 45 17.67 1.38 9.40
C ASN A 45 18.12 1.96 8.05
N THR A 46 18.79 3.04 8.13
CA THR A 46 19.46 3.94 7.18
C THR A 46 19.57 3.58 5.70
N LYS A 47 19.63 2.31 5.34
CA LYS A 47 19.74 1.89 3.94
C LYS A 47 18.38 1.88 3.21
N LEU A 48 17.31 1.88 3.95
CA LEU A 48 15.95 1.77 3.42
C LEU A 48 15.35 3.10 3.01
N LYS A 49 15.80 4.18 3.63
CA LYS A 49 15.44 5.53 3.20
C LYS A 49 15.86 5.79 1.75
N LYS A 50 17.03 5.27 1.37
CA LYS A 50 17.51 5.32 -0.01
C LYS A 50 16.64 4.51 -0.96
N LEU A 51 16.22 3.33 -0.54
CA LEU A 51 15.35 2.47 -1.33
C LEU A 51 13.94 3.04 -1.48
N TYR A 52 13.47 3.79 -0.50
CA TYR A 52 12.20 4.49 -0.59
C TYR A 52 12.25 5.61 -1.63
N ASP A 53 13.34 6.36 -1.66
CA ASP A 53 13.55 7.40 -2.66
C ASP A 53 13.68 6.79 -4.06
N GLU A 54 14.27 5.61 -4.18
CA GLU A 54 14.36 4.86 -5.44
C GLU A 54 13.04 4.17 -5.81
N ALA A 55 12.23 3.79 -4.83
CA ALA A 55 10.92 3.19 -5.05
C ALA A 55 9.87 4.17 -5.58
N GLU A 56 10.18 5.47 -5.59
CA GLU A 56 9.37 6.45 -6.31
C GLU A 56 9.33 6.19 -7.81
N ASP A 57 10.35 5.50 -8.32
CA ASP A 57 10.43 5.05 -9.71
C ASP A 57 9.70 3.71 -9.94
N TYR A 58 8.99 3.19 -8.96
CA TYR A 58 8.28 1.94 -9.09
C TYR A 58 6.98 2.14 -9.86
N ASP A 59 7.05 1.86 -11.15
CA ASP A 59 5.91 1.97 -12.07
C ASP A 59 4.95 0.78 -12.02
N ASP A 60 5.23 -0.23 -11.21
CA ASP A 60 4.52 -1.50 -11.35
C ASP A 60 3.68 -1.85 -10.13
N VAL A 61 2.53 -1.21 -10.02
CA VAL A 61 1.41 -1.86 -9.36
C VAL A 61 0.60 -2.56 -10.45
N GLU A 62 0.98 -3.78 -10.80
CA GLU A 62 0.17 -4.60 -11.65
C GLU A 62 -1.07 -5.06 -10.88
N ILE A 63 -2.17 -4.39 -11.15
CA ILE A 63 -3.47 -4.90 -10.76
C ILE A 63 -3.93 -5.80 -11.91
N GLU A 64 -3.78 -7.10 -11.73
CA GLU A 64 -4.34 -8.08 -12.66
C GLU A 64 -5.84 -8.15 -12.46
N ASP A 65 -6.57 -7.52 -13.35
CA ASP A 65 -8.00 -7.69 -13.47
C ASP A 65 -8.32 -8.60 -14.66
N THR A 66 -9.24 -9.53 -14.44
CA THR A 66 -9.75 -10.44 -15.48
C THR A 66 -10.78 -9.72 -16.34
N ILE A 67 -10.32 -8.76 -17.14
CA ILE A 67 -11.16 -7.98 -18.05
C ILE A 67 -10.75 -8.32 -19.49
N SER A 68 -11.62 -8.01 -20.47
CA SER A 68 -11.31 -8.20 -21.90
C SER A 68 -10.07 -7.40 -22.31
N LEU A 69 -9.42 -7.82 -23.39
CA LEU A 69 -8.15 -7.26 -23.84
C LEU A 69 -8.21 -5.75 -24.11
N GLU A 70 -9.33 -5.26 -24.63
CA GLU A 70 -9.55 -3.82 -24.85
C GLU A 70 -9.73 -3.06 -23.54
N ASP A 71 -10.48 -3.63 -22.60
CA ASP A 71 -10.68 -3.05 -21.29
C ASP A 71 -9.39 -3.08 -20.47
N GLU A 72 -8.56 -4.10 -20.65
CA GLU A 72 -7.24 -4.17 -20.03
C GLU A 72 -6.32 -3.07 -20.52
N LEU A 73 -6.34 -2.74 -21.83
CA LEU A 73 -5.53 -1.67 -22.38
C LEU A 73 -5.97 -0.30 -21.85
N GLU A 74 -7.28 -0.02 -21.86
CA GLU A 74 -7.82 1.21 -21.30
C GLU A 74 -7.54 1.32 -19.81
N HIS A 75 -7.68 0.21 -19.08
CA HIS A 75 -7.40 0.16 -17.66
C HIS A 75 -5.91 0.40 -17.35
N LYS A 76 -5.03 -0.18 -18.14
CA LYS A 76 -3.57 0.05 -18.00
C LYS A 76 -3.19 1.50 -18.29
N GLU A 77 -3.76 2.09 -19.34
CA GLU A 77 -3.52 3.49 -19.67
C GLU A 77 -4.00 4.42 -18.56
N LEU A 78 -5.19 4.18 -18.03
CA LEU A 78 -5.75 4.95 -16.93
C LEU A 78 -4.92 4.79 -15.66
N THR A 79 -4.53 3.56 -15.33
CA THR A 79 -3.70 3.27 -14.17
C THR A 79 -2.35 3.99 -14.27
N LYS A 80 -1.76 3.99 -15.45
CA LYS A 80 -0.50 4.69 -15.70
C LYS A 80 -0.66 6.20 -15.54
N LEU A 81 -1.73 6.78 -16.07
CA LEU A 81 -2.02 8.21 -15.91
C LEU A 81 -2.17 8.59 -14.44
N ILE A 82 -2.91 7.79 -13.69
CA ILE A 82 -3.09 8.01 -12.25
C ILE A 82 -1.74 7.92 -11.52
N ALA A 83 -0.94 6.90 -11.83
CA ALA A 83 0.37 6.72 -11.22
C ALA A 83 1.29 7.91 -11.53
N ASP A 84 1.30 8.37 -12.77
CA ASP A 84 2.10 9.52 -13.19
C ASP A 84 1.69 10.81 -12.46
N GLU A 85 0.39 11.02 -12.27
CA GLU A 85 -0.11 12.17 -11.54
C GLU A 85 0.18 12.07 -10.04
N LEU A 86 0.07 10.86 -9.47
CA LEU A 86 0.41 10.62 -8.06
C LEU A 86 1.88 10.87 -7.77
N ASP A 87 2.76 10.58 -8.73
CA ASP A 87 4.20 10.84 -8.58
C ASP A 87 4.53 12.33 -8.48
N LYS A 88 3.63 13.20 -8.92
CA LYS A 88 3.81 14.65 -8.86
C LYS A 88 3.41 15.27 -7.54
N ILE A 89 2.68 14.54 -6.70
CA ILE A 89 2.22 15.04 -5.40
C ILE A 89 3.11 14.52 -4.28
N ARG A 90 2.97 15.12 -3.09
CA ARG A 90 3.75 14.73 -1.92
C ARG A 90 3.42 13.29 -1.51
N ILE A 91 4.41 12.61 -0.93
CA ILE A 91 4.30 11.20 -0.54
C ILE A 91 3.16 10.98 0.45
N ASP A 92 3.00 11.85 1.43
CA ASP A 92 1.92 11.75 2.42
C ASP A 92 0.53 11.90 1.79
N GLN A 93 0.39 12.83 0.85
CA GLN A 93 -0.86 13.01 0.11
C GLN A 93 -1.16 11.83 -0.81
N ARG A 94 -0.13 11.28 -1.45
CA ARG A 94 -0.23 10.07 -2.26
C ARG A 94 -0.69 8.88 -1.42
N GLU A 95 -0.12 8.72 -0.23
CA GLU A 95 -0.50 7.66 0.70
C GLU A 95 -1.97 7.78 1.10
N ILE A 96 -2.43 8.97 1.43
CA ILE A 96 -3.84 9.22 1.77
C ILE A 96 -4.76 8.82 0.63
N PHE A 97 -4.43 9.21 -0.59
CA PHE A 97 -5.22 8.87 -1.77
C PHE A 97 -5.32 7.35 -1.96
N ILE A 98 -4.19 6.66 -1.89
CA ILE A 98 -4.15 5.21 -2.07
C ILE A 98 -4.96 4.51 -0.98
N LEU A 99 -4.82 4.91 0.26
CA LEU A 99 -5.55 4.32 1.37
C LEU A 99 -7.05 4.56 1.27
N LYS A 100 -7.46 5.72 0.78
CA LYS A 100 -8.88 6.05 0.63
C LYS A 100 -9.51 5.32 -0.56
N GLU A 101 -8.89 5.41 -1.73
CA GLU A 101 -9.50 4.96 -2.98
C GLU A 101 -9.29 3.47 -3.25
N TYR A 102 -8.10 2.94 -2.94
CA TYR A 102 -7.79 1.55 -3.23
C TYR A 102 -8.01 0.62 -2.04
N SER A 103 -7.83 1.10 -0.82
CA SER A 103 -7.90 0.26 0.38
C SER A 103 -9.23 0.35 1.09
N GLY A 104 -10.07 1.29 0.70
CA GLY A 104 -11.41 1.44 1.29
C GLY A 104 -11.43 1.92 2.73
N LEU A 105 -10.33 2.46 3.24
CA LEU A 105 -10.30 3.00 4.59
C LEU A 105 -11.04 4.34 4.67
N THR A 106 -11.66 4.60 5.81
CA THR A 106 -12.28 5.89 6.07
C THR A 106 -11.21 6.95 6.38
N TYR A 107 -11.54 8.21 6.20
CA TYR A 107 -10.63 9.31 6.57
C TYR A 107 -10.24 9.27 8.03
N LYS A 108 -11.17 8.87 8.90
CA LYS A 108 -10.89 8.72 10.34
C LYS A 108 -9.86 7.62 10.60
N GLU A 109 -9.99 6.49 9.91
CA GLU A 109 -9.02 5.40 10.01
C GLU A 109 -7.65 5.82 9.47
N ILE A 110 -7.62 6.53 8.35
CA ILE A 110 -6.39 7.06 7.76
C ILE A 110 -5.72 8.03 8.72
N ALA A 111 -6.47 8.92 9.33
CA ALA A 111 -5.94 9.87 10.31
C ALA A 111 -5.33 9.16 11.51
N SER A 112 -5.96 8.09 11.98
CA SER A 112 -5.42 7.30 13.09
C SER A 112 -4.16 6.53 12.71
N LEU A 113 -4.06 6.15 11.44
CA LEU A 113 -2.94 5.39 10.92
C LEU A 113 -1.70 6.27 10.72
N MET A 114 -1.89 7.49 10.32
CA MET A 114 -0.85 8.47 10.05
C MET A 114 -0.60 9.37 11.24
#